data_fe3ad991e3fe2fc903f6c9b5b22fdb1a
#
_entry.id   fe3ad991e3fe2fc903f6c9b5b22fdb1a
#
_cell.length_a   1.000
_cell.length_b   1.000
_cell.length_c   1.000
_cell.angle_alpha   90.00
_cell.angle_beta   90.00
_cell.angle_gamma   90.00
#
_symmetry.space_group_name_H-M   'P 1'
#
loop_
_entity.id
_entity.type
_entity.pdbx_description
1 polymer ?
#
loop_
_entity_poly.entity_id
_entity_poly.type
_entity_poly.pdbx_seq_one_letter_code
_entity_poly.pdbx_strand_id
1 'polypeptide(L)'
;MTRAMHQVLLTCATMLACLPAAMPSASAAADGKRVAMFMGPTQDKYLGALSKSYETAATGSGMKVTTFSSPFDPALQAQQIDDAIAQKYDMFVVQIISQRAIIPVLTRVKNAGIPVVLVVAPMVGNENSAQDLYLTHVGYDDTKFGELIGEAMLKALKDTGRAKAKVAVLAGSMAEGKAPLREKAFRDAIAKHQGFEVVVTEDVKWNPAAGERAAGQLLARFAGQGGLDGFYGMNDVVANGAIQAAEGAGVKVGTTAGNLIVVGGNCQAPGVKNIGTGKQAATLLMLPVEEGKLAAARTKDYFDGNKPQKITFLPTETITKANIAQHAQACSY
;
A
#
# COMPACT_ATOMS: atom_id res chain seq x y z
N MET A 1 -64.84 28.41 75.58
CA MET A 1 -65.52 28.62 74.30
C MET A 1 -64.54 29.24 73.34
N THR A 2 -63.87 28.51 72.45
CA THR A 2 -63.23 29.03 71.25
C THR A 2 -62.84 27.84 70.36
N ARG A 3 -63.43 27.76 69.22
CA ARG A 3 -63.22 26.73 68.16
C ARG A 3 -61.88 26.96 67.48
N ALA A 4 -61.05 25.92 67.38
CA ALA A 4 -59.90 25.87 66.52
C ALA A 4 -60.27 25.36 65.11
N MET A 5 -59.97 26.17 64.08
CA MET A 5 -60.10 25.80 62.69
C MET A 5 -58.79 25.14 62.21
N HIS A 6 -58.91 23.90 61.72
CA HIS A 6 -57.81 23.20 61.04
C HIS A 6 -57.82 23.56 59.57
N GLN A 7 -56.75 24.17 59.09
CA GLN A 7 -56.43 24.35 57.63
C GLN A 7 -55.64 23.14 57.16
N VAL A 8 -56.21 22.43 56.17
CA VAL A 8 -55.53 21.36 55.42
C VAL A 8 -54.80 22.00 54.24
N LEU A 9 -53.48 21.97 54.23
CA LEU A 9 -52.65 22.32 53.09
C LEU A 9 -52.55 21.10 52.15
N LEU A 10 -53.07 21.25 50.92
CA LEU A 10 -52.92 20.33 49.82
C LEU A 10 -51.64 20.67 49.06
N THR A 11 -50.58 19.88 49.23
CA THR A 11 -49.32 20.00 48.43
C THR A 11 -49.45 19.23 47.12
N CYS A 12 -49.54 19.95 46.02
CA CYS A 12 -49.47 19.40 44.66
C CYS A 12 -48.01 19.10 44.30
N ALA A 13 -47.60 17.83 44.26
CA ALA A 13 -46.29 17.41 43.76
C ALA A 13 -46.37 17.24 42.24
N THR A 14 -45.81 18.19 41.52
CA THR A 14 -45.59 18.08 40.05
C THR A 14 -44.41 17.16 39.79
N MET A 15 -44.64 15.92 39.35
CA MET A 15 -43.61 15.04 38.79
C MET A 15 -43.19 15.56 37.43
N LEU A 16 -41.99 16.12 37.35
CA LEU A 16 -41.31 16.46 36.08
C LEU A 16 -40.74 15.16 35.48
N ALA A 17 -41.42 14.62 34.48
CA ALA A 17 -40.94 13.47 33.73
C ALA A 17 -39.76 13.91 32.84
N CYS A 18 -38.51 13.60 33.25
CA CYS A 18 -37.35 13.69 32.38
C CYS A 18 -37.45 12.60 31.32
N LEU A 19 -37.85 12.95 30.11
CA LEU A 19 -37.63 12.13 28.93
C LEU A 19 -36.12 12.04 28.66
N PRO A 20 -35.54 10.83 28.53
CA PRO A 20 -34.17 10.71 28.07
C PRO A 20 -34.10 11.19 26.62
N ALA A 21 -33.36 12.27 26.38
CA ALA A 21 -33.00 12.67 25.05
C ALA A 21 -32.21 11.50 24.43
N ALA A 22 -32.77 10.82 23.43
CA ALA A 22 -32.07 9.84 22.63
C ALA A 22 -30.92 10.59 21.91
N MET A 23 -29.70 10.41 22.37
CA MET A 23 -28.52 10.86 21.62
C MET A 23 -28.52 10.12 20.28
N PRO A 24 -28.45 10.85 19.14
CA PRO A 24 -28.32 10.19 17.85
C PRO A 24 -27.06 9.33 17.87
N SER A 25 -27.21 8.04 17.59
CA SER A 25 -26.09 7.12 17.44
C SER A 25 -25.12 7.70 16.41
N ALA A 26 -23.85 7.84 16.77
CA ALA A 26 -22.77 8.36 15.92
C ALA A 26 -22.52 7.55 14.61
N SER A 27 -23.38 6.58 14.30
CA SER A 27 -23.35 5.76 13.09
C SER A 27 -24.07 6.39 11.87
N ALA A 28 -24.82 7.48 12.05
CA ALA A 28 -25.76 7.95 11.03
C ALA A 28 -25.13 8.76 9.87
N ALA A 29 -23.94 9.34 10.06
CA ALA A 29 -23.39 10.27 9.06
C ALA A 29 -22.75 9.59 7.84
N ALA A 30 -22.23 8.36 8.00
CA ALA A 30 -21.67 7.55 6.91
C ALA A 30 -22.73 6.64 6.25
N ASP A 31 -23.88 6.43 6.90
CA ASP A 31 -24.91 5.50 6.43
C ASP A 31 -25.52 5.96 5.08
N GLY A 32 -25.63 5.00 4.14
CA GLY A 32 -26.12 5.23 2.79
C GLY A 32 -25.16 5.98 1.86
N LYS A 33 -24.00 6.49 2.35
CA LYS A 33 -23.00 7.17 1.52
C LYS A 33 -22.45 6.26 0.44
N ARG A 34 -22.34 6.77 -0.79
CA ARG A 34 -21.88 6.04 -1.96
C ARG A 34 -20.41 6.34 -2.21
N VAL A 35 -19.59 5.31 -2.17
CA VAL A 35 -18.12 5.41 -2.40
C VAL A 35 -17.75 4.67 -3.68
N ALA A 36 -17.03 5.33 -4.59
CA ALA A 36 -16.41 4.69 -5.75
C ALA A 36 -14.92 4.43 -5.45
N MET A 37 -14.50 3.17 -5.57
CA MET A 37 -13.11 2.75 -5.36
C MET A 37 -12.47 2.39 -6.69
N PHE A 38 -11.38 3.08 -7.07
CA PHE A 38 -10.67 2.88 -8.33
C PHE A 38 -9.31 2.24 -8.06
N MET A 39 -9.16 0.98 -8.50
CA MET A 39 -8.00 0.15 -8.21
C MET A 39 -7.34 -0.34 -9.48
N GLY A 40 -6.07 -0.73 -9.40
CA GLY A 40 -5.42 -1.60 -10.37
C GLY A 40 -6.09 -2.98 -10.41
N PRO A 41 -5.44 -4.00 -10.99
CA PRO A 41 -6.05 -5.32 -11.14
C PRO A 41 -6.31 -5.95 -9.77
N THR A 42 -7.57 -6.12 -9.40
CA THR A 42 -7.97 -6.73 -8.11
C THR A 42 -7.66 -8.23 -8.01
N GLN A 43 -7.23 -8.85 -9.11
CA GLN A 43 -6.65 -10.20 -9.13
C GLN A 43 -5.24 -10.25 -8.53
N ASP A 44 -4.53 -9.14 -8.47
CA ASP A 44 -3.30 -9.02 -7.66
C ASP A 44 -3.63 -9.28 -6.19
N LYS A 45 -2.85 -10.12 -5.54
CA LYS A 45 -3.14 -10.57 -4.17
C LYS A 45 -3.15 -9.43 -3.15
N TYR A 46 -2.22 -8.47 -3.31
CA TYR A 46 -2.17 -7.29 -2.45
C TYR A 46 -3.41 -6.40 -2.65
N LEU A 47 -3.65 -6.00 -3.91
CA LEU A 47 -4.74 -5.09 -4.24
C LEU A 47 -6.11 -5.71 -3.96
N GLY A 48 -6.27 -7.00 -4.22
CA GLY A 48 -7.50 -7.74 -3.91
C GLY A 48 -7.78 -7.81 -2.40
N ALA A 49 -6.76 -8.11 -1.58
CA ALA A 49 -6.91 -8.16 -0.12
C ALA A 49 -7.24 -6.77 0.46
N LEU A 50 -6.59 -5.71 -0.04
CA LEU A 50 -6.86 -4.32 0.34
C LEU A 50 -8.30 -3.93 -0.02
N SER A 51 -8.71 -4.12 -1.28
CA SER A 51 -10.03 -3.76 -1.76
C SER A 51 -11.12 -4.48 -0.96
N LYS A 52 -10.98 -5.78 -0.76
CA LYS A 52 -11.93 -6.58 0.01
C LYS A 52 -12.05 -6.12 1.45
N SER A 53 -10.91 -5.78 2.07
CA SER A 53 -10.89 -5.29 3.46
C SER A 53 -11.54 -3.90 3.56
N TYR A 54 -11.24 -3.00 2.62
CA TYR A 54 -11.90 -1.70 2.53
C TYR A 54 -13.42 -1.85 2.40
N GLU A 55 -13.88 -2.63 1.41
CA GLU A 55 -15.31 -2.89 1.18
C GLU A 55 -16.01 -3.42 2.42
N THR A 56 -15.39 -4.41 3.09
CA THR A 56 -15.96 -5.01 4.31
C THR A 56 -16.10 -4.00 5.43
N ALA A 57 -15.07 -3.20 5.69
CA ALA A 57 -15.06 -2.20 6.77
C ALA A 57 -16.00 -1.02 6.45
N ALA A 58 -16.01 -0.55 5.22
CA ALA A 58 -16.87 0.54 4.77
C ALA A 58 -18.36 0.13 4.81
N THR A 59 -18.69 -1.06 4.30
CA THR A 59 -20.05 -1.61 4.35
C THR A 59 -20.52 -1.85 5.79
N GLY A 60 -19.65 -2.33 6.66
CA GLY A 60 -19.91 -2.45 8.09
C GLY A 60 -20.23 -1.12 8.78
N SER A 61 -19.86 0.01 8.17
CA SER A 61 -20.17 1.36 8.62
C SER A 61 -21.37 1.98 7.88
N GLY A 62 -22.15 1.20 7.12
CA GLY A 62 -23.34 1.63 6.38
C GLY A 62 -23.04 2.23 5.00
N MET A 63 -21.78 2.38 4.58
CA MET A 63 -21.43 2.90 3.26
C MET A 63 -21.71 1.87 2.15
N LYS A 64 -22.00 2.36 0.95
CA LYS A 64 -22.19 1.55 -0.28
C LYS A 64 -20.97 1.72 -1.18
N VAL A 65 -20.18 0.66 -1.34
CA VAL A 65 -18.94 0.69 -2.13
C VAL A 65 -19.15 0.05 -3.49
N THR A 66 -18.66 0.73 -4.54
CA THR A 66 -18.54 0.17 -5.90
C THR A 66 -17.07 0.20 -6.29
N THR A 67 -16.48 -0.96 -6.56
CA THR A 67 -15.10 -1.08 -6.97
C THR A 67 -14.97 -1.18 -8.48
N PHE A 68 -14.17 -0.27 -9.05
CA PHE A 68 -13.75 -0.25 -10.44
C PHE A 68 -12.31 -0.74 -10.53
N SER A 69 -12.06 -1.70 -11.41
CA SER A 69 -10.72 -2.24 -11.64
C SER A 69 -10.22 -1.89 -13.03
N SER A 70 -8.98 -1.42 -13.11
CA SER A 70 -8.27 -1.19 -14.36
C SER A 70 -6.93 -1.94 -14.31
N PRO A 71 -6.54 -2.68 -15.38
CA PRO A 71 -5.31 -3.49 -15.39
C PRO A 71 -4.09 -2.59 -15.70
N PHE A 72 -3.78 -1.61 -14.82
CA PHE A 72 -2.74 -0.59 -15.00
C PHE A 72 -2.91 0.21 -16.32
N ASP A 73 -4.16 0.46 -16.72
CA ASP A 73 -4.52 1.31 -17.85
C ASP A 73 -4.98 2.68 -17.35
N PRO A 74 -4.15 3.74 -17.47
CA PRO A 74 -4.50 5.08 -17.00
C PRO A 74 -5.68 5.72 -17.75
N ALA A 75 -5.89 5.35 -19.02
CA ALA A 75 -6.99 5.90 -19.81
C ALA A 75 -8.33 5.29 -19.34
N LEU A 76 -8.36 3.98 -19.11
CA LEU A 76 -9.52 3.32 -18.54
C LEU A 76 -9.83 3.84 -17.13
N GLN A 77 -8.81 4.04 -16.28
CA GLN A 77 -9.01 4.62 -14.95
C GLN A 77 -9.62 6.02 -15.03
N ALA A 78 -9.10 6.86 -15.93
CA ALA A 78 -9.63 8.22 -16.15
C ALA A 78 -11.10 8.19 -16.59
N GLN A 79 -11.44 7.34 -17.55
CA GLN A 79 -12.81 7.16 -18.00
C GLN A 79 -13.75 6.71 -16.86
N GLN A 80 -13.37 5.69 -16.11
CA GLN A 80 -14.15 5.19 -14.97
C GLN A 80 -14.40 6.29 -13.92
N ILE A 81 -13.39 7.13 -13.65
CA ILE A 81 -13.53 8.26 -12.72
C ILE A 81 -14.49 9.32 -13.29
N ASP A 82 -14.38 9.68 -14.57
CA ASP A 82 -15.27 10.66 -15.20
C ASP A 82 -16.73 10.18 -15.23
N ASP A 83 -16.96 8.90 -15.50
CA ASP A 83 -18.28 8.28 -15.44
C ASP A 83 -18.86 8.31 -14.01
N ALA A 84 -18.02 8.09 -13.00
CA ALA A 84 -18.43 8.14 -11.60
C ALA A 84 -18.73 9.57 -11.11
N ILE A 85 -18.07 10.60 -11.64
CA ILE A 85 -18.43 12.00 -11.37
C ILE A 85 -19.89 12.24 -11.78
N ALA A 86 -20.28 11.81 -12.99
CA ALA A 86 -21.65 11.95 -13.49
C ALA A 86 -22.67 11.18 -12.64
N GLN A 87 -22.27 10.08 -12.01
CA GLN A 87 -23.12 9.25 -11.14
C GLN A 87 -23.26 9.78 -9.71
N LYS A 88 -22.61 10.90 -9.36
CA LYS A 88 -22.72 11.61 -8.08
C LYS A 88 -22.44 10.73 -6.87
N TYR A 89 -21.28 10.06 -6.83
CA TYR A 89 -20.76 9.40 -5.62
C TYR A 89 -20.37 10.47 -4.59
N ASP A 90 -20.45 10.10 -3.31
CA ASP A 90 -20.13 11.01 -2.19
C ASP A 90 -18.61 11.09 -1.92
N MET A 91 -17.83 10.08 -2.33
CA MET A 91 -16.38 10.04 -2.17
C MET A 91 -15.74 9.10 -3.18
N PHE A 92 -14.48 9.39 -3.53
CA PHE A 92 -13.63 8.51 -4.32
C PHE A 92 -12.47 7.99 -3.48
N VAL A 93 -12.16 6.70 -3.65
CA VAL A 93 -10.94 6.05 -3.15
C VAL A 93 -10.11 5.64 -4.35
N VAL A 94 -8.87 6.12 -4.45
CA VAL A 94 -8.09 6.00 -5.68
C VAL A 94 -6.70 5.45 -5.38
N GLN A 95 -6.34 4.35 -6.04
CA GLN A 95 -4.96 3.97 -6.26
C GLN A 95 -4.47 4.66 -7.53
N ILE A 96 -3.44 5.50 -7.42
CA ILE A 96 -2.84 6.17 -8.58
C ILE A 96 -2.04 5.14 -9.39
N ILE A 97 -2.38 4.94 -10.67
CA ILE A 97 -1.63 4.07 -11.58
C ILE A 97 -0.72 4.83 -12.56
N SER A 98 -0.92 6.16 -12.67
CA SER A 98 -0.02 7.05 -13.39
C SER A 98 -0.06 8.45 -12.80
N GLN A 99 1.06 8.92 -12.26
CA GLN A 99 1.18 10.27 -11.68
C GLN A 99 0.81 11.36 -12.68
N ARG A 100 1.29 11.23 -13.91
CA ARG A 100 1.06 12.22 -14.96
C ARG A 100 -0.41 12.27 -15.40
N ALA A 101 -1.03 11.11 -15.56
CA ALA A 101 -2.40 11.02 -16.07
C ALA A 101 -3.45 11.40 -15.02
N ILE A 102 -3.19 11.16 -13.75
CA ILE A 102 -4.19 11.33 -12.69
C ILE A 102 -4.44 12.80 -12.31
N ILE A 103 -3.47 13.70 -12.44
CA ILE A 103 -3.58 15.09 -12.01
C ILE A 103 -4.76 15.80 -12.67
N PRO A 104 -4.91 15.84 -14.03
CA PRO A 104 -6.07 16.47 -14.67
C PRO A 104 -7.39 15.79 -14.31
N VAL A 105 -7.38 14.49 -14.05
CA VAL A 105 -8.57 13.73 -13.62
C VAL A 105 -9.03 14.17 -12.23
N LEU A 106 -8.11 14.16 -11.25
CA LEU A 106 -8.43 14.59 -9.88
C LEU A 106 -8.77 16.09 -9.80
N THR A 107 -8.29 16.91 -10.74
CA THR A 107 -8.72 18.31 -10.87
C THR A 107 -10.21 18.38 -11.19
N ARG A 108 -10.71 17.55 -12.11
CA ARG A 108 -12.15 17.47 -12.40
C ARG A 108 -12.95 16.95 -11.21
N VAL A 109 -12.45 15.95 -10.50
CA VAL A 109 -13.06 15.42 -9.26
C VAL A 109 -13.20 16.52 -8.20
N LYS A 110 -12.12 17.29 -7.99
CA LYS A 110 -12.12 18.46 -7.08
C LYS A 110 -13.15 19.51 -7.50
N ASN A 111 -13.22 19.85 -8.79
CA ASN A 111 -14.19 20.81 -9.31
C ASN A 111 -15.64 20.33 -9.17
N ALA A 112 -15.87 19.01 -9.15
CA ALA A 112 -17.15 18.41 -8.84
C ALA A 112 -17.48 18.36 -7.34
N GLY A 113 -16.56 18.81 -6.46
CA GLY A 113 -16.73 18.82 -5.01
C GLY A 113 -16.65 17.44 -4.35
N ILE A 114 -16.10 16.43 -5.05
CA ILE A 114 -16.01 15.07 -4.53
C ILE A 114 -14.67 14.90 -3.79
N PRO A 115 -14.66 14.54 -2.50
CA PRO A 115 -13.44 14.27 -1.75
C PRO A 115 -12.77 12.97 -2.21
N VAL A 116 -11.43 12.93 -2.11
CA VAL A 116 -10.62 11.80 -2.57
C VAL A 116 -9.76 11.27 -1.43
N VAL A 117 -9.82 9.96 -1.19
CA VAL A 117 -8.86 9.21 -0.38
C VAL A 117 -7.89 8.49 -1.32
N LEU A 118 -6.60 8.71 -1.16
CA LEU A 118 -5.58 7.96 -1.88
C LEU A 118 -5.17 6.72 -1.08
N VAL A 119 -4.95 5.62 -1.78
CA VAL A 119 -4.43 4.36 -1.21
C VAL A 119 -3.26 3.85 -2.04
N VAL A 120 -2.39 3.06 -1.43
CA VAL A 120 -1.25 2.37 -2.06
C VAL A 120 -0.18 3.34 -2.58
N ALA A 121 -0.47 4.05 -3.67
CA ALA A 121 0.50 4.93 -4.32
C ALA A 121 0.31 6.38 -3.88
N PRO A 122 1.35 7.06 -3.38
CA PRO A 122 1.26 8.45 -2.99
C PRO A 122 1.15 9.38 -4.20
N MET A 123 0.64 10.57 -3.98
CA MET A 123 0.81 11.67 -4.92
C MET A 123 2.25 12.20 -4.77
N VAL A 124 3.05 12.08 -5.84
CA VAL A 124 4.44 12.53 -5.86
C VAL A 124 4.54 13.86 -6.60
N GLY A 125 5.32 14.78 -6.08
CA GLY A 125 5.59 16.09 -6.66
C GLY A 125 5.47 17.23 -5.66
N ASN A 126 6.28 18.26 -5.85
CA ASN A 126 6.32 19.44 -4.98
C ASN A 126 5.31 20.53 -5.39
N GLU A 127 4.44 20.25 -6.34
CA GLU A 127 3.43 21.20 -6.76
C GLU A 127 2.38 21.32 -5.64
N ASN A 128 2.34 22.45 -4.95
CA ASN A 128 1.34 22.73 -3.93
C ASN A 128 -0.09 22.48 -4.42
N SER A 129 -0.34 22.66 -5.73
CA SER A 129 -1.61 22.37 -6.38
C SER A 129 -2.02 20.88 -6.34
N ALA A 130 -1.07 19.94 -6.39
CA ALA A 130 -1.36 18.51 -6.34
C ALA A 130 -1.78 18.05 -4.93
N GLN A 131 -1.31 18.72 -3.89
CA GLN A 131 -1.68 18.41 -2.50
C GLN A 131 -3.15 18.72 -2.19
N ASP A 132 -3.77 19.64 -2.93
CA ASP A 132 -5.19 19.99 -2.77
C ASP A 132 -6.14 19.08 -3.54
N LEU A 133 -5.62 18.11 -4.30
CA LEU A 133 -6.43 17.19 -5.10
C LEU A 133 -6.97 15.99 -4.32
N TYR A 134 -6.51 15.79 -3.09
CA TYR A 134 -6.96 14.69 -2.25
C TYR A 134 -7.08 15.12 -0.78
N LEU A 135 -7.95 14.43 -0.07
CA LEU A 135 -8.22 14.62 1.35
C LEU A 135 -7.10 14.02 2.21
N THR A 136 -6.83 12.75 2.01
CA THR A 136 -5.85 11.96 2.76
C THR A 136 -5.23 10.87 1.90
N HIS A 137 -4.02 10.46 2.24
CA HIS A 137 -3.35 9.27 1.71
C HIS A 137 -3.12 8.26 2.84
N VAL A 138 -3.50 7.02 2.60
CA VAL A 138 -3.23 5.87 3.47
C VAL A 138 -2.36 4.90 2.70
N GLY A 139 -1.22 4.50 3.26
CA GLY A 139 -0.29 3.61 2.57
C GLY A 139 1.00 3.41 3.35
N TYR A 140 2.09 3.25 2.65
CA TYR A 140 3.43 3.08 3.21
C TYR A 140 4.37 4.19 2.76
N ASP A 141 5.40 4.48 3.56
CA ASP A 141 6.49 5.35 3.14
C ASP A 141 7.41 4.59 2.16
N ASP A 142 7.22 4.84 0.87
CA ASP A 142 7.97 4.15 -0.19
C ASP A 142 9.45 4.51 -0.23
N THR A 143 9.84 5.69 0.27
CA THR A 143 11.25 6.05 0.45
C THR A 143 11.87 5.20 1.55
N LYS A 144 11.20 5.11 2.70
CA LYS A 144 11.64 4.25 3.81
C LYS A 144 11.65 2.78 3.41
N PHE A 145 10.68 2.34 2.59
CA PHE A 145 10.65 1.00 2.05
C PHE A 145 11.90 0.69 1.21
N GLY A 146 12.25 1.57 0.27
CA GLY A 146 13.45 1.42 -0.55
C GLY A 146 14.74 1.42 0.26
N GLU A 147 14.83 2.28 1.29
CA GLU A 147 15.95 2.34 2.21
C GLU A 147 16.15 1.02 2.96
N LEU A 148 15.10 0.52 3.63
CA LEU A 148 15.16 -0.69 4.44
C LEU A 148 15.54 -1.93 3.63
N ILE A 149 14.96 -2.09 2.43
CA ILE A 149 15.29 -3.25 1.59
C ILE A 149 16.69 -3.13 0.97
N GLY A 150 17.14 -1.90 0.68
CA GLY A 150 18.49 -1.61 0.25
C GLY A 150 19.52 -1.94 1.33
N GLU A 151 19.24 -1.59 2.58
CA GLU A 151 20.07 -1.96 3.73
C GLU A 151 20.12 -3.48 3.94
N ALA A 152 18.99 -4.18 3.75
CA ALA A 152 18.96 -5.64 3.82
C ALA A 152 19.82 -6.30 2.72
N MET A 153 19.73 -5.81 1.48
CA MET A 153 20.56 -6.25 0.36
C MET A 153 22.05 -5.95 0.66
N LEU A 154 22.35 -4.72 1.07
CA LEU A 154 23.71 -4.31 1.42
C LEU A 154 24.31 -5.23 2.50
N LYS A 155 23.56 -5.50 3.56
CA LYS A 155 23.97 -6.41 4.62
C LYS A 155 24.23 -7.82 4.08
N ALA A 156 23.29 -8.39 3.32
CA ALA A 156 23.41 -9.74 2.77
C ALA A 156 24.64 -9.88 1.84
N LEU A 157 24.93 -8.89 1.02
CA LEU A 157 26.11 -8.87 0.16
C LEU A 157 27.41 -8.80 0.98
N LYS A 158 27.46 -7.95 2.01
CA LYS A 158 28.63 -7.82 2.90
C LYS A 158 28.88 -9.10 3.68
N ASP A 159 27.85 -9.76 4.18
CA ASP A 159 27.96 -11.03 4.92
C ASP A 159 28.57 -12.15 4.07
N THR A 160 28.53 -12.04 2.73
CA THR A 160 29.21 -12.99 1.82
C THR A 160 30.69 -12.68 1.56
N GLY A 161 31.24 -11.61 2.15
CA GLY A 161 32.65 -11.21 1.99
C GLY A 161 32.97 -10.53 0.67
N ARG A 162 31.98 -10.08 -0.11
CA ARG A 162 32.21 -9.42 -1.40
C ARG A 162 32.79 -8.02 -1.21
N ALA A 163 33.84 -7.70 -1.96
CA ALA A 163 34.39 -6.34 -2.08
C ALA A 163 33.69 -5.51 -3.14
N LYS A 164 33.12 -6.17 -4.17
CA LYS A 164 32.35 -5.55 -5.24
C LYS A 164 31.08 -6.35 -5.48
N ALA A 165 30.01 -5.65 -5.88
CA ALA A 165 28.74 -6.32 -6.22
C ALA A 165 27.95 -5.50 -7.27
N LYS A 166 27.37 -6.23 -8.23
CA LYS A 166 26.47 -5.72 -9.26
C LYS A 166 25.05 -6.18 -8.95
N VAL A 167 24.15 -5.24 -8.71
CA VAL A 167 22.75 -5.51 -8.39
C VAL A 167 21.86 -5.03 -9.51
N ALA A 168 20.88 -5.83 -9.90
CA ALA A 168 19.82 -5.43 -10.81
C ALA A 168 18.50 -5.24 -10.05
N VAL A 169 17.71 -4.27 -10.49
CA VAL A 169 16.37 -3.99 -9.95
C VAL A 169 15.32 -4.38 -10.99
N LEU A 170 14.36 -5.20 -10.56
CA LEU A 170 13.14 -5.52 -11.30
C LEU A 170 12.00 -4.69 -10.68
N ALA A 171 11.79 -3.52 -11.27
CA ALA A 171 10.91 -2.51 -10.70
C ALA A 171 9.44 -2.82 -10.96
N GLY A 172 8.59 -2.30 -10.09
CA GLY A 172 7.18 -2.15 -10.37
C GLY A 172 6.90 -1.13 -11.47
N SER A 173 5.68 -0.64 -11.59
CA SER A 173 5.36 0.40 -12.57
C SER A 173 6.02 1.73 -12.20
N MET A 174 6.98 2.16 -12.99
CA MET A 174 7.67 3.44 -12.79
C MET A 174 6.77 4.66 -13.01
N ALA A 175 5.56 4.47 -13.55
CA ALA A 175 4.57 5.53 -13.74
C ALA A 175 3.75 5.85 -12.46
N GLU A 176 3.69 4.93 -11.49
CA GLU A 176 2.84 5.07 -10.29
C GLU A 176 3.34 6.07 -9.24
N GLY A 177 4.61 6.39 -9.23
CA GLY A 177 5.22 7.22 -8.20
C GLY A 177 5.91 6.43 -7.09
N LYS A 178 5.33 5.34 -6.57
CA LYS A 178 5.94 4.54 -5.51
C LYS A 178 7.20 3.81 -5.97
N ALA A 179 7.19 3.23 -7.16
CA ALA A 179 8.34 2.49 -7.68
C ALA A 179 9.60 3.36 -7.86
N PRO A 180 9.53 4.59 -8.41
CA PRO A 180 10.67 5.52 -8.44
C PRO A 180 11.21 5.87 -7.05
N LEU A 181 10.35 6.06 -6.04
CA LEU A 181 10.77 6.36 -4.68
C LEU A 181 11.54 5.17 -4.07
N ARG A 182 11.00 3.95 -4.21
CA ARG A 182 11.65 2.72 -3.76
C ARG A 182 12.98 2.49 -4.47
N GLU A 183 13.01 2.67 -5.79
CA GLU A 183 14.22 2.48 -6.61
C GLU A 183 15.33 3.44 -6.20
N LYS A 184 15.00 4.74 -6.11
CA LYS A 184 15.97 5.76 -5.71
C LYS A 184 16.54 5.47 -4.31
N ALA A 185 15.70 5.22 -3.32
CA ALA A 185 16.14 4.96 -1.95
C ALA A 185 16.94 3.66 -1.83
N PHE A 186 16.58 2.62 -2.59
CA PHE A 186 17.35 1.39 -2.68
C PHE A 186 18.74 1.64 -3.27
N ARG A 187 18.82 2.36 -4.39
CA ARG A 187 20.09 2.73 -5.03
C ARG A 187 20.99 3.52 -4.10
N ASP A 188 20.43 4.51 -3.40
CA ASP A 188 21.15 5.33 -2.43
C ASP A 188 21.69 4.46 -1.26
N ALA A 189 20.93 3.46 -0.80
CA ALA A 189 21.38 2.54 0.23
C ALA A 189 22.53 1.64 -0.24
N ILE A 190 22.47 1.10 -1.45
CA ILE A 190 23.54 0.29 -2.04
C ILE A 190 24.84 1.11 -2.20
N ALA A 191 24.71 2.37 -2.65
CA ALA A 191 25.83 3.28 -2.85
C ALA A 191 26.58 3.68 -1.57
N LYS A 192 26.02 3.38 -0.37
CA LYS A 192 26.73 3.55 0.92
C LYS A 192 27.99 2.67 1.02
N HIS A 193 28.13 1.65 0.18
CA HIS A 193 29.31 0.79 0.14
C HIS A 193 30.10 0.99 -1.17
N GLN A 194 31.35 1.43 -1.06
CA GLN A 194 32.23 1.57 -2.21
C GLN A 194 32.43 0.20 -2.91
N GLY A 195 32.16 0.15 -4.20
CA GLY A 195 32.26 -1.08 -5.00
C GLY A 195 30.94 -1.84 -5.17
N PHE A 196 29.86 -1.45 -4.50
CA PHE A 196 28.53 -1.97 -4.78
C PHE A 196 27.74 -0.99 -5.63
N GLU A 197 27.09 -1.50 -6.66
CA GLU A 197 26.34 -0.66 -7.61
C GLU A 197 25.06 -1.33 -8.08
N VAL A 198 24.05 -0.51 -8.34
CA VAL A 198 22.87 -0.91 -9.10
C VAL A 198 23.16 -0.64 -10.57
N VAL A 199 23.39 -1.70 -11.35
CA VAL A 199 23.84 -1.60 -12.74
C VAL A 199 22.70 -1.43 -13.73
N VAL A 200 21.48 -1.81 -13.37
CA VAL A 200 20.30 -1.73 -14.25
C VAL A 200 19.01 -1.77 -13.43
N THR A 201 18.00 -1.04 -13.93
CA THR A 201 16.61 -1.12 -13.45
C THR A 201 15.71 -1.42 -14.65
N GLU A 202 14.91 -2.50 -14.55
CA GLU A 202 13.93 -2.90 -15.56
C GLU A 202 12.51 -2.68 -15.04
N ASP A 203 11.70 -1.91 -15.77
CA ASP A 203 10.27 -1.69 -15.46
C ASP A 203 9.44 -2.90 -15.90
N VAL A 204 9.20 -3.83 -14.98
CA VAL A 204 8.43 -5.05 -15.22
C VAL A 204 6.95 -4.92 -14.85
N LYS A 205 6.51 -3.72 -14.44
CA LYS A 205 5.11 -3.34 -14.17
C LYS A 205 4.40 -4.28 -13.21
N TRP A 206 5.07 -4.70 -12.13
CA TRP A 206 4.58 -5.66 -11.14
C TRP A 206 4.25 -7.06 -11.69
N ASN A 207 4.60 -7.35 -12.95
CA ASN A 207 4.26 -8.59 -13.63
C ASN A 207 5.33 -9.67 -13.35
N PRO A 208 4.99 -10.79 -12.67
CA PRO A 208 5.96 -11.84 -12.33
C PRO A 208 6.61 -12.48 -13.55
N ALA A 209 5.84 -12.77 -14.62
CA ALA A 209 6.37 -13.37 -15.83
C ALA A 209 7.28 -12.42 -16.61
N ALA A 210 7.01 -11.11 -16.60
CA ALA A 210 7.92 -10.11 -17.14
C ALA A 210 9.20 -10.03 -16.29
N GLY A 211 9.08 -10.11 -14.95
CA GLY A 211 10.20 -10.16 -14.04
C GLY A 211 11.12 -11.34 -14.27
N GLU A 212 10.56 -12.54 -14.44
CA GLU A 212 11.31 -13.78 -14.74
C GLU A 212 12.06 -13.66 -16.08
N ARG A 213 11.36 -13.20 -17.15
CA ARG A 213 12.01 -12.99 -18.47
C ARG A 213 13.14 -11.96 -18.40
N ALA A 214 12.91 -10.80 -17.74
CA ALA A 214 13.90 -9.76 -17.58
C ALA A 214 15.11 -10.29 -16.79
N ALA A 215 14.89 -11.01 -15.69
CA ALA A 215 15.97 -11.62 -14.93
C ALA A 215 16.82 -12.58 -15.77
N GLY A 216 16.20 -13.47 -16.57
CA GLY A 216 16.92 -14.39 -17.47
C GLY A 216 17.76 -13.63 -18.51
N GLN A 217 17.21 -12.57 -19.12
CA GLN A 217 17.93 -11.73 -20.08
C GLN A 217 19.12 -11.01 -19.42
N LEU A 218 18.94 -10.49 -18.19
CA LEU A 218 20.00 -9.83 -17.45
C LEU A 218 21.10 -10.80 -17.02
N LEU A 219 20.77 -12.01 -16.57
CA LEU A 219 21.74 -13.04 -16.25
C LEU A 219 22.61 -13.37 -17.47
N ALA A 220 21.99 -13.58 -18.63
CA ALA A 220 22.72 -13.84 -19.89
C ALA A 220 23.60 -12.64 -20.31
N ARG A 221 23.05 -11.42 -20.22
CA ARG A 221 23.79 -10.17 -20.59
C ARG A 221 25.03 -9.98 -19.75
N PHE A 222 24.95 -10.22 -18.46
CA PHE A 222 26.06 -9.98 -17.53
C PHE A 222 26.99 -11.17 -17.36
N ALA A 223 26.69 -12.36 -17.91
CA ALA A 223 27.53 -13.57 -17.78
C ALA A 223 28.99 -13.31 -18.19
N GLY A 224 29.23 -12.69 -19.36
CA GLY A 224 30.56 -12.31 -19.84
C GLY A 224 31.22 -11.14 -19.11
N GLN A 225 30.55 -10.52 -18.16
CA GLN A 225 31.01 -9.34 -17.41
C GLN A 225 31.25 -9.64 -15.92
N GLY A 226 31.38 -10.91 -15.56
CA GLY A 226 31.57 -11.37 -14.19
C GLY A 226 30.26 -11.66 -13.42
N GLY A 227 29.11 -11.62 -14.11
CA GLY A 227 27.80 -11.94 -13.55
C GLY A 227 27.14 -10.81 -12.77
N LEU A 228 25.94 -11.11 -12.23
CA LEU A 228 25.24 -10.30 -11.26
C LEU A 228 25.39 -10.95 -9.86
N ASP A 229 25.45 -10.11 -8.84
CA ASP A 229 25.57 -10.55 -7.44
C ASP A 229 24.23 -10.52 -6.71
N GLY A 230 23.26 -9.74 -7.23
CA GLY A 230 21.94 -9.66 -6.60
C GLY A 230 20.83 -9.15 -7.50
N PHE A 231 19.60 -9.53 -7.12
CA PHE A 231 18.35 -8.97 -7.64
C PHE A 231 17.51 -8.37 -6.53
N TYR A 232 16.99 -7.20 -6.77
CA TYR A 232 15.85 -6.65 -6.04
C TYR A 232 14.59 -6.75 -6.90
N GLY A 233 13.67 -7.66 -6.56
CA GLY A 233 12.30 -7.64 -7.07
C GLY A 233 11.44 -6.74 -6.18
N MET A 234 10.81 -5.70 -6.71
CA MET A 234 10.08 -4.71 -5.88
C MET A 234 8.87 -5.29 -5.13
N ASN A 235 8.47 -6.53 -5.45
CA ASN A 235 7.61 -7.37 -4.63
C ASN A 235 8.08 -8.83 -4.68
N ASP A 236 7.55 -9.66 -3.79
CA ASP A 236 8.00 -11.05 -3.65
C ASP A 236 7.63 -11.94 -4.83
N VAL A 237 6.56 -11.63 -5.57
CA VAL A 237 6.22 -12.42 -6.76
C VAL A 237 7.19 -12.13 -7.92
N VAL A 238 7.67 -10.90 -8.06
CA VAL A 238 8.73 -10.54 -9.02
C VAL A 238 10.07 -11.10 -8.57
N ALA A 239 10.40 -11.01 -7.27
CA ALA A 239 11.61 -11.61 -6.72
C ALA A 239 11.64 -13.14 -6.92
N ASN A 240 10.50 -13.82 -6.77
CA ASN A 240 10.36 -15.23 -7.07
C ASN A 240 10.64 -15.55 -8.54
N GLY A 241 10.17 -14.71 -9.47
CA GLY A 241 10.50 -14.82 -10.91
C GLY A 241 12.02 -14.74 -11.15
N ALA A 242 12.73 -13.83 -10.48
CA ALA A 242 14.18 -13.74 -10.57
C ALA A 242 14.88 -15.00 -10.03
N ILE A 243 14.37 -15.58 -8.94
CA ILE A 243 14.88 -16.85 -8.39
C ILE A 243 14.69 -17.99 -9.40
N GLN A 244 13.51 -18.12 -10.01
CA GLN A 244 13.21 -19.14 -11.01
C GLN A 244 14.10 -19.00 -12.24
N ALA A 245 14.29 -17.78 -12.75
CA ALA A 245 15.17 -17.53 -13.88
C ALA A 245 16.63 -17.89 -13.57
N ALA A 246 17.12 -17.57 -12.37
CA ALA A 246 18.47 -17.88 -11.94
C ALA A 246 18.69 -19.41 -11.81
N GLU A 247 17.76 -20.13 -11.18
CA GLU A 247 17.80 -21.58 -11.04
C GLU A 247 17.73 -22.26 -12.43
N GLY A 248 16.87 -21.78 -13.32
CA GLY A 248 16.78 -22.26 -14.72
C GLY A 248 18.06 -22.05 -15.52
N ALA A 249 18.84 -21.00 -15.21
CA ALA A 249 20.14 -20.71 -15.79
C ALA A 249 21.31 -21.43 -15.07
N GLY A 250 21.04 -22.28 -14.08
CA GLY A 250 22.06 -22.96 -13.29
C GLY A 250 22.81 -22.06 -12.30
N VAL A 251 22.32 -20.86 -12.04
CA VAL A 251 22.90 -19.92 -11.08
C VAL A 251 22.37 -20.25 -9.67
N LYS A 252 23.28 -20.48 -8.73
CA LYS A 252 22.91 -20.75 -7.34
C LYS A 252 22.37 -19.49 -6.66
N VAL A 253 21.21 -19.62 -6.02
CA VAL A 253 20.54 -18.53 -5.29
C VAL A 253 20.61 -18.83 -3.79
N GLY A 254 20.86 -17.80 -2.98
CA GLY A 254 20.89 -17.95 -1.52
C GLY A 254 21.76 -16.90 -0.82
N THR A 255 21.87 -17.00 0.49
CA THR A 255 22.53 -16.01 1.35
C THR A 255 23.98 -16.36 1.70
N THR A 256 24.58 -17.38 1.06
CA THR A 256 25.97 -17.79 1.30
C THR A 256 26.91 -17.25 0.23
N ALA A 257 28.23 -17.28 0.51
CA ALA A 257 29.24 -16.82 -0.43
C ALA A 257 29.13 -17.52 -1.80
N GLY A 258 29.29 -16.77 -2.88
CA GLY A 258 29.21 -17.26 -4.26
C GLY A 258 27.79 -17.37 -4.82
N ASN A 259 26.74 -17.27 -4.00
CA ASN A 259 25.36 -17.32 -4.48
C ASN A 259 24.85 -15.94 -4.87
N LEU A 260 23.88 -15.91 -5.79
CA LEU A 260 23.11 -14.73 -6.15
C LEU A 260 22.16 -14.37 -4.99
N ILE A 261 22.26 -13.15 -4.49
CA ILE A 261 21.40 -12.65 -3.41
C ILE A 261 20.10 -12.10 -4.01
N VAL A 262 18.95 -12.50 -3.46
CA VAL A 262 17.65 -11.94 -3.86
C VAL A 262 16.95 -11.33 -2.66
N VAL A 263 16.42 -10.12 -2.84
CA VAL A 263 15.51 -9.48 -1.89
C VAL A 263 14.19 -9.16 -2.58
N GLY A 264 13.11 -9.17 -1.82
CA GLY A 264 11.76 -8.91 -2.31
C GLY A 264 11.08 -7.75 -1.60
N GLY A 265 9.77 -7.75 -1.56
CA GLY A 265 8.94 -6.77 -0.89
C GLY A 265 7.50 -7.22 -0.74
N ASN A 266 6.75 -6.54 0.11
CA ASN A 266 5.33 -6.76 0.40
C ASN A 266 5.01 -7.96 1.32
N CYS A 267 5.98 -8.81 1.67
CA CYS A 267 5.77 -9.99 2.54
C CYS A 267 4.65 -10.93 2.03
N GLN A 268 4.72 -11.28 0.75
CA GLN A 268 3.76 -12.18 0.10
C GLN A 268 4.15 -13.65 0.30
N ALA A 269 3.22 -14.58 0.09
CA ALA A 269 3.44 -16.02 0.26
C ALA A 269 4.70 -16.58 -0.42
N PRO A 270 5.08 -16.20 -1.67
CA PRO A 270 6.35 -16.63 -2.26
C PRO A 270 7.57 -16.15 -1.48
N GLY A 271 7.56 -14.91 -0.97
CA GLY A 271 8.64 -14.35 -0.15
C GLY A 271 8.82 -15.12 1.15
N VAL A 272 7.71 -15.41 1.86
CA VAL A 272 7.71 -16.23 3.08
C VAL A 272 8.38 -17.58 2.83
N LYS A 273 7.96 -18.28 1.76
CA LYS A 273 8.52 -19.58 1.35
C LYS A 273 10.02 -19.46 1.04
N ASN A 274 10.41 -18.47 0.23
CA ASN A 274 11.79 -18.32 -0.24
C ASN A 274 12.74 -17.89 0.89
N ILE A 275 12.28 -17.07 1.85
CA ILE A 275 13.04 -16.75 3.06
C ILE A 275 13.22 -18.02 3.92
N GLY A 276 12.14 -18.79 4.12
CA GLY A 276 12.21 -20.05 4.89
C GLY A 276 13.22 -21.04 4.32
N THR A 277 13.30 -21.15 3.00
CA THR A 277 14.24 -22.04 2.28
C THR A 277 15.63 -21.41 2.06
N GLY A 278 15.84 -20.14 2.44
CA GLY A 278 17.13 -19.43 2.29
C GLY A 278 17.42 -18.92 0.88
N LYS A 279 16.44 -18.96 -0.03
CA LYS A 279 16.58 -18.45 -1.43
C LYS A 279 16.39 -16.94 -1.53
N GLN A 280 15.67 -16.32 -0.60
CA GLN A 280 15.49 -14.88 -0.51
C GLN A 280 16.03 -14.39 0.83
N ALA A 281 16.82 -13.31 0.80
CA ALA A 281 17.47 -12.78 2.00
C ALA A 281 16.49 -11.99 2.88
N ALA A 282 15.62 -11.20 2.26
CA ALA A 282 14.66 -10.35 2.98
C ALA A 282 13.45 -10.01 2.13
N THR A 283 12.37 -9.63 2.82
CA THR A 283 11.21 -8.89 2.31
C THR A 283 10.85 -7.78 3.30
N LEU A 284 9.84 -6.98 3.00
CA LEU A 284 9.32 -5.96 3.90
C LEU A 284 7.86 -6.22 4.25
N LEU A 285 7.52 -6.02 5.52
CA LEU A 285 6.17 -6.15 6.02
C LEU A 285 5.24 -5.13 5.35
N MET A 286 4.19 -5.62 4.71
CA MET A 286 3.05 -4.82 4.26
C MET A 286 1.76 -5.60 4.55
N LEU A 287 0.77 -4.92 5.09
CA LEU A 287 -0.48 -5.49 5.57
C LEU A 287 -1.67 -4.88 4.80
N PRO A 288 -2.01 -5.41 3.60
CA PRO A 288 -3.07 -4.84 2.77
C PRO A 288 -4.44 -4.84 3.45
N VAL A 289 -4.70 -5.82 4.32
CA VAL A 289 -5.95 -5.87 5.09
C VAL A 289 -6.05 -4.69 6.07
N GLU A 290 -4.96 -4.38 6.76
CA GLU A 290 -4.94 -3.25 7.70
C GLU A 290 -4.95 -1.90 6.96
N GLU A 291 -4.32 -1.81 5.79
CA GLU A 291 -4.38 -0.64 4.93
C GLU A 291 -5.82 -0.36 4.47
N GLY A 292 -6.54 -1.39 4.01
CA GLY A 292 -7.93 -1.26 3.61
C GLY A 292 -8.85 -0.84 4.76
N LYS A 293 -8.72 -1.44 5.95
CA LYS A 293 -9.46 -1.03 7.16
C LYS A 293 -9.19 0.43 7.53
N LEU A 294 -7.92 0.83 7.52
CA LEU A 294 -7.53 2.19 7.87
C LEU A 294 -8.06 3.21 6.86
N ALA A 295 -8.01 2.90 5.57
CA ALA A 295 -8.59 3.76 4.53
C ALA A 295 -10.11 3.91 4.70
N ALA A 296 -10.83 2.83 5.03
CA ALA A 296 -12.27 2.87 5.35
C ALA A 296 -12.55 3.72 6.60
N ALA A 297 -11.72 3.61 7.63
CA ALA A 297 -11.83 4.45 8.83
C ALA A 297 -11.63 5.93 8.50
N ARG A 298 -10.65 6.30 7.65
CA ARG A 298 -10.45 7.68 7.21
C ARG A 298 -11.61 8.21 6.36
N THR A 299 -12.22 7.34 5.56
CA THR A 299 -13.46 7.67 4.81
C THR A 299 -14.60 7.98 5.77
N LYS A 300 -14.80 7.14 6.79
CA LYS A 300 -15.80 7.33 7.82
C LYS A 300 -15.55 8.59 8.64
N ASP A 301 -14.32 8.84 9.10
CA ASP A 301 -13.92 10.04 9.84
C ASP A 301 -14.38 11.31 9.11
N TYR A 302 -14.18 11.37 7.78
CA TYR A 302 -14.60 12.51 6.98
C TYR A 302 -16.13 12.68 6.98
N PHE A 303 -16.90 11.62 6.79
CA PHE A 303 -18.36 11.71 6.81
C PHE A 303 -18.90 12.07 8.19
N ASP A 304 -18.21 11.68 9.26
CA ASP A 304 -18.56 12.06 10.64
C ASP A 304 -18.16 13.52 10.97
N GLY A 305 -17.67 14.29 9.98
CA GLY A 305 -17.28 15.70 10.14
C GLY A 305 -15.86 15.90 10.68
N ASN A 306 -15.09 14.85 10.83
CA ASN A 306 -13.69 14.94 11.26
C ASN A 306 -12.78 15.21 10.07
N LYS A 307 -11.67 15.95 10.29
CA LYS A 307 -10.64 16.14 9.27
C LYS A 307 -9.56 15.06 9.46
N PRO A 308 -9.45 14.07 8.55
CA PRO A 308 -8.39 13.07 8.65
C PRO A 308 -7.00 13.69 8.44
N GLN A 309 -5.98 13.06 9.00
CA GLN A 309 -4.58 13.44 8.73
C GLN A 309 -4.29 13.35 7.24
N LYS A 310 -3.48 14.29 6.72
CA LYS A 310 -3.16 14.37 5.28
C LYS A 310 -2.48 13.10 4.78
N ILE A 311 -1.58 12.53 5.56
CA ILE A 311 -0.85 11.30 5.23
C ILE A 311 -0.86 10.41 6.48
N THR A 312 -1.20 9.14 6.30
CA THR A 312 -1.10 8.12 7.34
C THR A 312 -0.32 6.94 6.78
N PHE A 313 0.89 6.72 7.29
CA PHE A 313 1.69 5.56 6.94
C PHE A 313 1.47 4.42 7.93
N LEU A 314 1.31 3.22 7.41
CA LEU A 314 1.36 2.01 8.21
C LEU A 314 2.82 1.68 8.56
N PRO A 315 3.06 1.01 9.69
CA PRO A 315 4.39 0.55 10.04
C PRO A 315 4.87 -0.51 9.06
N THR A 316 6.17 -0.49 8.76
CA THR A 316 6.86 -1.52 7.99
C THR A 316 8.15 -1.90 8.68
N GLU A 317 8.60 -3.13 8.48
CA GLU A 317 9.86 -3.64 8.99
C GLU A 317 10.47 -4.66 8.03
N THR A 318 11.78 -4.86 8.15
CA THR A 318 12.50 -5.86 7.38
C THR A 318 12.23 -7.25 7.93
N ILE A 319 11.72 -8.14 7.08
CA ILE A 319 11.48 -9.54 7.38
C ILE A 319 12.60 -10.39 6.77
N THR A 320 13.22 -11.19 7.62
CA THR A 320 14.31 -12.11 7.29
C THR A 320 14.03 -13.48 7.91
N LYS A 321 14.94 -14.42 7.71
CA LYS A 321 14.84 -15.74 8.37
C LYS A 321 14.76 -15.66 9.90
N ALA A 322 15.27 -14.59 10.50
CA ALA A 322 15.28 -14.44 11.96
C ALA A 322 13.90 -14.14 12.56
N ASN A 323 13.02 -13.44 11.82
CA ASN A 323 11.72 -13.00 12.32
C ASN A 323 10.52 -13.45 11.48
N ILE A 324 10.72 -14.15 10.36
CA ILE A 324 9.62 -14.56 9.47
C ILE A 324 8.56 -15.39 10.17
N ALA A 325 8.90 -16.22 11.14
CA ALA A 325 7.96 -17.04 11.89
C ALA A 325 6.90 -16.21 12.63
N GLN A 326 7.25 -15.00 13.05
CA GLN A 326 6.36 -14.09 13.76
C GLN A 326 5.32 -13.43 12.81
N HIS A 327 5.64 -13.36 11.51
CA HIS A 327 4.86 -12.64 10.50
C HIS A 327 4.24 -13.55 9.44
N ALA A 328 4.58 -14.83 9.42
CA ALA A 328 4.20 -15.77 8.35
C ALA A 328 2.67 -15.79 8.07
N GLN A 329 1.84 -15.72 9.11
CA GLN A 329 0.39 -15.70 8.95
C GLN A 329 -0.09 -14.40 8.30
N ALA A 330 0.41 -13.25 8.74
CA ALA A 330 0.03 -11.94 8.21
C ALA A 330 0.55 -11.71 6.78
N CYS A 331 1.64 -12.40 6.43
CA CYS A 331 2.34 -12.31 5.15
C CYS A 331 1.94 -13.39 4.12
N SER A 332 0.84 -14.11 4.32
CA SER A 332 0.43 -15.26 3.48
C SER A 332 -0.70 -14.96 2.51
N TYR A 333 -0.90 -13.70 2.12
CA TYR A 333 -1.91 -13.28 1.16
C TYR A 333 -1.46 -13.42 -0.29
#